data_986f68f240e52c74049af81c50413dac
#
_entry.id   986f68f240e52c74049af81c50413dac
#
_cell.length_a   1.000
_cell.length_b   1.000
_cell.length_c   1.000
_cell.angle_alpha   90.00
_cell.angle_beta   90.00
_cell.angle_gamma   90.00
#
_symmetry.space_group_name_H-M   'P 1'
#
loop_
_entity.id
_entity.type
_entity.pdbx_description
1 polymer ?
#
loop_
_entity_poly.entity_id
_entity_poly.type
_entity_poly.pdbx_seq_one_letter_code
_entity_poly.pdbx_strand_id
1 'polypeptide(L)'
;IVERTAYMINEGKIPASSILVVTFSKAAATEMKERFLKFVGQNRSEVTFGTFHGIFYGILKAAYHLSAANILSEEEKYSILREMTEKYGEEMAQEGDFLEEIAKEISVVKGNCISPEHYYASCCSDGIFRDIFQGYKQALKAKRKLDFDDMILCCYELFSQREDILNAWRRKFTYILVDEFQDINSLQYKILRMLAAPADNLFIVGDDDQSIYHFRGARPEIMLNFTKDYPKAESVLLNINYRCSKNILHTAMEVISCNTRRFKKQLSTPNEEGMPVTCKEFENPREEYMCVVAALKKRLERGEQIENTAILIRTNQEAEGLINALMEYQVPFTMKEQLPNLFRHWICRSILAYLEMAAGDRSRKNFLEIMNRPNRYVSREVLKNSQINFEQLREYYKDKDWMCDRITTLETHLKILGTLSPFAAINFIRKGMGFEEYLREYAQYRKIKPEELLETLDRIHESAKGMKTLAKWQAYIEEYTKRLNEQARKQQDKKEGVTISTLHAVKGLEYDIVYILNVNEGSIPYRKAVLAEAVEEERRLFYVGMTRAKKKLVLAYVKRQYEKEREPSRFLEETGL
;
A
#
# COMPACT_ATOMS: atom_id res chain seq x y z
N ILE A 1 -2.72 -25.81 11.97
CA ILE A 1 -3.42 -25.28 13.18
C ILE A 1 -4.73 -26.04 13.41
N VAL A 2 -5.62 -26.19 12.44
CA VAL A 2 -6.93 -26.86 12.59
C VAL A 2 -6.79 -28.27 13.17
N GLU A 3 -6.00 -29.13 12.54
CA GLU A 3 -5.75 -30.50 13.00
C GLU A 3 -5.09 -30.54 14.38
N ARG A 4 -4.11 -29.64 14.63
CA ARG A 4 -3.48 -29.49 15.94
C ARG A 4 -4.49 -29.15 17.02
N THR A 5 -5.38 -28.21 16.75
CA THR A 5 -6.45 -27.81 17.69
C THR A 5 -7.39 -28.98 17.98
N ALA A 6 -7.80 -29.70 16.95
CA ALA A 6 -8.65 -30.89 17.12
C ALA A 6 -7.95 -32.00 17.92
N TYR A 7 -6.66 -32.26 17.64
CA TYR A 7 -5.85 -33.22 18.39
C TYR A 7 -5.72 -32.85 19.88
N MET A 8 -5.49 -31.56 20.18
CA MET A 8 -5.40 -31.08 21.56
C MET A 8 -6.70 -31.34 22.34
N ILE A 9 -7.84 -31.19 21.70
CA ILE A 9 -9.15 -31.43 22.34
C ILE A 9 -9.43 -32.92 22.48
N ASN A 10 -9.26 -33.69 21.39
CA ASN A 10 -9.69 -35.10 21.34
C ASN A 10 -8.74 -36.02 22.11
N GLU A 11 -7.44 -35.88 21.87
CA GLU A 11 -6.40 -36.74 22.45
C GLU A 11 -5.80 -36.12 23.71
N GLY A 12 -5.48 -34.82 23.64
CA GLY A 12 -4.90 -34.07 24.77
C GLY A 12 -5.88 -33.76 25.90
N LYS A 13 -7.19 -34.00 25.67
CA LYS A 13 -8.28 -33.68 26.63
C LYS A 13 -8.29 -32.23 27.13
N ILE A 14 -7.77 -31.31 26.32
CA ILE A 14 -7.69 -29.89 26.63
C ILE A 14 -9.06 -29.27 26.42
N PRO A 15 -9.60 -28.51 27.40
CA PRO A 15 -10.89 -27.83 27.25
C PRO A 15 -10.85 -26.86 26.06
N ALA A 16 -11.80 -26.98 25.14
CA ALA A 16 -11.86 -26.14 23.93
C ALA A 16 -11.91 -24.64 24.26
N SER A 17 -12.57 -24.24 25.37
CA SER A 17 -12.66 -22.85 25.84
C SER A 17 -11.33 -22.25 26.31
N SER A 18 -10.33 -23.10 26.60
CA SER A 18 -9.00 -22.69 27.02
C SER A 18 -8.03 -22.43 25.87
N ILE A 19 -8.47 -22.67 24.63
CA ILE A 19 -7.64 -22.54 23.43
C ILE A 19 -7.95 -21.23 22.72
N LEU A 20 -6.91 -20.42 22.49
CA LEU A 20 -6.96 -19.20 21.68
C LEU A 20 -6.19 -19.42 20.38
N VAL A 21 -6.84 -19.19 19.24
CA VAL A 21 -6.24 -19.20 17.91
C VAL A 21 -6.26 -17.78 17.35
N VAL A 22 -5.09 -17.23 17.06
CA VAL A 22 -4.92 -15.87 16.57
C VAL A 22 -4.37 -15.89 15.15
N THR A 23 -4.98 -15.08 14.28
CA THR A 23 -4.52 -14.88 12.89
C THR A 23 -4.37 -13.39 12.57
N PHE A 24 -3.80 -13.08 11.41
CA PHE A 24 -3.59 -11.68 11.01
C PHE A 24 -4.88 -11.01 10.51
N SER A 25 -5.77 -11.72 9.80
CA SER A 25 -6.96 -11.13 9.18
C SER A 25 -8.26 -11.76 9.67
N LYS A 26 -9.34 -10.97 9.67
CA LYS A 26 -10.68 -11.44 10.02
C LYS A 26 -11.17 -12.56 9.08
N ALA A 27 -10.83 -12.47 7.79
CA ALA A 27 -11.18 -13.49 6.81
C ALA A 27 -10.50 -14.82 7.16
N ALA A 28 -9.19 -14.81 7.46
CA ALA A 28 -8.43 -15.99 7.86
C ALA A 28 -8.98 -16.59 9.17
N ALA A 29 -9.34 -15.76 10.16
CA ALA A 29 -9.93 -16.24 11.41
C ALA A 29 -11.28 -16.94 11.17
N THR A 30 -12.11 -16.37 10.30
CA THR A 30 -13.42 -16.95 9.95
C THR A 30 -13.24 -18.27 9.19
N GLU A 31 -12.40 -18.29 8.17
CA GLU A 31 -12.10 -19.49 7.36
C GLU A 31 -11.52 -20.61 8.23
N MET A 32 -10.57 -20.29 9.10
CA MET A 32 -9.96 -21.27 10.00
C MET A 32 -10.99 -21.85 10.96
N LYS A 33 -11.88 -21.03 11.49
CA LYS A 33 -13.00 -21.49 12.32
C LYS A 33 -13.95 -22.40 11.57
N GLU A 34 -14.34 -22.06 10.34
CA GLU A 34 -15.21 -22.87 9.49
C GLU A 34 -14.55 -24.21 9.14
N ARG A 35 -13.27 -24.21 8.76
CA ARG A 35 -12.49 -25.44 8.53
C ARG A 35 -12.42 -26.31 9.77
N PHE A 36 -12.21 -25.70 10.94
CA PHE A 36 -12.20 -26.44 12.21
C PHE A 36 -13.56 -27.09 12.51
N LEU A 37 -14.65 -26.33 12.40
CA LEU A 37 -16.01 -26.84 12.63
C LEU A 37 -16.35 -28.00 11.67
N LYS A 38 -15.99 -27.87 10.39
CA LYS A 38 -16.16 -28.93 9.39
C LYS A 38 -15.32 -30.16 9.72
N PHE A 39 -14.07 -29.96 10.18
CA PHE A 39 -13.17 -31.06 10.53
C PHE A 39 -13.66 -31.89 11.73
N VAL A 40 -14.17 -31.19 12.77
CA VAL A 40 -14.69 -31.86 13.97
C VAL A 40 -16.17 -32.29 13.85
N GLY A 41 -16.84 -31.96 12.74
CA GLY A 41 -18.25 -32.30 12.52
C GLY A 41 -19.24 -31.60 13.45
N GLN A 42 -18.92 -30.38 13.89
CA GLN A 42 -19.71 -29.60 14.84
C GLN A 42 -20.18 -28.28 14.23
N ASN A 43 -21.33 -27.78 14.72
CA ASN A 43 -21.88 -26.50 14.29
C ASN A 43 -21.43 -25.32 15.18
N ARG A 44 -20.85 -25.58 16.34
CA ARG A 44 -20.37 -24.57 17.30
C ARG A 44 -19.04 -25.02 17.89
N SER A 45 -18.21 -24.04 18.22
CA SER A 45 -16.94 -24.26 18.90
C SER A 45 -16.80 -23.30 20.06
N GLU A 46 -16.27 -23.82 21.18
CA GLU A 46 -15.83 -23.02 22.33
C GLU A 46 -14.40 -22.49 22.16
N VAL A 47 -13.65 -23.01 21.16
CA VAL A 47 -12.33 -22.45 20.79
C VAL A 47 -12.51 -21.01 20.34
N THR A 48 -11.69 -20.12 20.87
CA THR A 48 -11.68 -18.70 20.47
C THR A 48 -10.81 -18.52 19.24
N PHE A 49 -11.41 -18.15 18.10
CA PHE A 49 -10.70 -17.75 16.88
C PHE A 49 -10.84 -16.24 16.71
N GLY A 50 -9.74 -15.53 16.43
CA GLY A 50 -9.79 -14.10 16.22
C GLY A 50 -8.52 -13.50 15.65
N THR A 51 -8.56 -12.20 15.41
CA THR A 51 -7.36 -11.40 15.08
C THR A 51 -6.79 -10.79 16.35
N PHE A 52 -5.52 -10.36 16.31
CA PHE A 52 -4.90 -9.61 17.40
C PHE A 52 -5.78 -8.45 17.88
N HIS A 53 -6.20 -7.59 16.96
CA HIS A 53 -7.06 -6.44 17.28
C HIS A 53 -8.40 -6.87 17.88
N GLY A 54 -9.05 -7.90 17.33
CA GLY A 54 -10.34 -8.38 17.83
C GLY A 54 -10.24 -8.93 19.25
N ILE A 55 -9.21 -9.69 19.55
CA ILE A 55 -8.95 -10.26 20.88
C ILE A 55 -8.60 -9.15 21.87
N PHE A 56 -7.67 -8.26 21.53
CA PHE A 56 -7.23 -7.18 22.43
C PHE A 56 -8.35 -6.16 22.68
N TYR A 57 -9.12 -5.82 21.65
CA TYR A 57 -10.32 -5.01 21.84
C TYR A 57 -11.36 -5.70 22.77
N GLY A 58 -11.53 -7.01 22.64
CA GLY A 58 -12.39 -7.80 23.54
C GLY A 58 -11.93 -7.72 25.00
N ILE A 59 -10.61 -7.74 25.23
CA ILE A 59 -10.01 -7.57 26.57
C ILE A 59 -10.29 -6.15 27.11
N LEU A 60 -10.03 -5.13 26.29
CA LEU A 60 -10.28 -3.73 26.67
C LEU A 60 -11.76 -3.44 26.91
N LYS A 61 -12.63 -4.01 26.08
CA LYS A 61 -14.08 -3.89 26.26
C LYS A 61 -14.54 -4.46 27.59
N ALA A 62 -14.00 -5.59 28.01
CA ALA A 62 -14.30 -6.20 29.30
C ALA A 62 -13.78 -5.36 30.49
N ALA A 63 -12.62 -4.72 30.33
CA ALA A 63 -11.99 -3.94 31.41
C ALA A 63 -12.55 -2.50 31.54
N TYR A 64 -12.83 -1.84 30.41
CA TYR A 64 -13.18 -0.41 30.35
C TYR A 64 -14.59 -0.12 29.82
N HIS A 65 -15.41 -1.14 29.59
CA HIS A 65 -16.78 -1.02 29.05
C HIS A 65 -16.85 -0.23 27.72
N LEU A 66 -15.85 -0.39 26.85
CA LEU A 66 -15.79 0.29 25.55
C LEU A 66 -16.91 -0.19 24.62
N SER A 67 -17.36 0.71 23.75
CA SER A 67 -18.34 0.45 22.69
C SER A 67 -17.75 0.70 21.31
N ALA A 68 -18.47 0.30 20.26
CA ALA A 68 -18.06 0.60 18.89
C ALA A 68 -17.88 2.11 18.61
N ALA A 69 -18.60 2.97 19.37
CA ALA A 69 -18.46 4.42 19.25
C ALA A 69 -17.06 4.93 19.67
N ASN A 70 -16.29 4.16 20.41
CA ASN A 70 -14.92 4.52 20.80
C ASN A 70 -13.87 4.14 19.73
N ILE A 71 -14.25 3.41 18.69
CA ILE A 71 -13.36 3.05 17.60
C ILE A 71 -13.28 4.21 16.61
N LEU A 72 -12.09 4.62 16.24
CA LEU A 72 -11.85 5.63 15.21
C LEU A 72 -12.13 5.03 13.83
N SER A 73 -12.98 5.69 13.03
CA SER A 73 -13.14 5.31 11.63
C SER A 73 -11.96 5.82 10.77
N GLU A 74 -11.74 5.21 9.61
CA GLU A 74 -10.71 5.70 8.67
C GLU A 74 -10.99 7.13 8.22
N GLU A 75 -12.25 7.49 7.98
CA GLU A 75 -12.64 8.85 7.60
C GLU A 75 -12.29 9.87 8.69
N GLU A 76 -12.60 9.55 9.97
CA GLU A 76 -12.23 10.38 11.12
C GLU A 76 -10.71 10.50 11.27
N LYS A 77 -9.98 9.39 11.07
CA LYS A 77 -8.51 9.36 11.11
C LYS A 77 -7.90 10.33 10.12
N TYR A 78 -8.29 10.22 8.85
CA TYR A 78 -7.77 11.11 7.82
C TYR A 78 -8.25 12.56 7.96
N SER A 79 -9.42 12.78 8.53
CA SER A 79 -9.89 14.15 8.87
C SER A 79 -8.99 14.80 9.92
N ILE A 80 -8.64 14.07 10.99
CA ILE A 80 -7.74 14.56 12.04
C ILE A 80 -6.34 14.80 11.49
N LEU A 81 -5.80 13.87 10.71
CA LEU A 81 -4.47 14.03 10.11
C LEU A 81 -4.42 15.24 9.18
N ARG A 82 -5.46 15.47 8.39
CA ARG A 82 -5.57 16.65 7.51
C ARG A 82 -5.56 17.94 8.33
N GLU A 83 -6.35 18.03 9.38
CA GLU A 83 -6.37 19.18 10.29
C GLU A 83 -4.98 19.46 10.89
N MET A 84 -4.26 18.41 11.30
CA MET A 84 -2.90 18.56 11.86
C MET A 84 -1.88 18.98 10.81
N THR A 85 -2.10 18.69 9.55
CA THR A 85 -1.16 19.01 8.45
C THR A 85 -1.42 20.37 7.81
N GLU A 86 -2.62 20.94 7.95
CA GLU A 86 -2.98 22.24 7.35
C GLU A 86 -2.03 23.38 7.73
N LYS A 87 -1.49 23.39 8.94
CA LYS A 87 -0.53 24.39 9.40
C LYS A 87 0.82 24.38 8.65
N TYR A 88 1.13 23.28 7.96
CA TYR A 88 2.37 23.11 7.18
C TYR A 88 2.18 23.36 5.68
N GLY A 89 0.98 23.66 5.24
CA GLY A 89 0.63 23.98 3.87
C GLY A 89 -0.56 23.16 3.38
N GLU A 90 -1.36 23.79 2.51
CA GLU A 90 -2.54 23.13 1.92
C GLU A 90 -2.14 21.95 1.03
N GLU A 91 -0.97 22.02 0.40
CA GLU A 91 -0.44 20.93 -0.42
C GLU A 91 -0.34 19.65 0.39
N MET A 92 0.29 19.72 1.57
CA MET A 92 0.45 18.56 2.46
C MET A 92 -0.90 18.04 2.97
N ALA A 93 -1.81 18.93 3.33
CA ALA A 93 -3.12 18.56 3.84
C ALA A 93 -4.03 17.91 2.78
N GLN A 94 -3.83 18.23 1.51
CA GLN A 94 -4.62 17.75 0.38
C GLN A 94 -3.99 16.54 -0.33
N GLU A 95 -2.74 16.21 -0.03
CA GLU A 95 -2.03 15.09 -0.60
C GLU A 95 -2.38 13.78 0.13
N GLY A 96 -3.24 12.97 -0.50
CA GLY A 96 -3.70 11.72 0.09
C GLY A 96 -2.56 10.75 0.40
N ASP A 97 -1.58 10.64 -0.49
CA ASP A 97 -0.42 9.76 -0.32
C ASP A 97 0.42 10.17 0.90
N PHE A 98 0.58 11.47 1.15
CA PHE A 98 1.26 11.97 2.34
C PHE A 98 0.53 11.60 3.64
N LEU A 99 -0.80 11.77 3.66
CA LEU A 99 -1.60 11.41 4.83
C LEU A 99 -1.55 9.91 5.11
N GLU A 100 -1.50 9.09 4.06
CA GLU A 100 -1.31 7.64 4.20
C GLU A 100 0.09 7.28 4.74
N GLU A 101 1.14 7.95 4.26
CA GLU A 101 2.50 7.74 4.73
C GLU A 101 2.64 8.13 6.21
N ILE A 102 2.13 9.30 6.61
CA ILE A 102 2.09 9.72 8.02
C ILE A 102 1.33 8.70 8.88
N ALA A 103 0.18 8.21 8.41
CA ALA A 103 -0.60 7.21 9.13
C ALA A 103 0.19 5.90 9.32
N LYS A 104 0.92 5.44 8.29
CA LYS A 104 1.78 4.26 8.35
C LYS A 104 2.93 4.45 9.35
N GLU A 105 3.59 5.60 9.33
CA GLU A 105 4.70 5.90 10.25
C GLU A 105 4.21 6.01 11.70
N ILE A 106 3.04 6.61 11.95
CA ILE A 106 2.40 6.60 13.28
C ILE A 106 2.18 5.17 13.76
N SER A 107 1.69 4.29 12.89
CA SER A 107 1.47 2.88 13.22
C SER A 107 2.79 2.15 13.54
N VAL A 108 3.85 2.41 12.80
CA VAL A 108 5.20 1.85 13.09
C VAL A 108 5.71 2.30 14.46
N VAL A 109 5.57 3.58 14.78
CA VAL A 109 6.01 4.15 16.08
C VAL A 109 5.23 3.52 17.23
N LYS A 110 3.88 3.47 17.13
CA LYS A 110 3.02 2.87 18.17
C LYS A 110 3.25 1.36 18.30
N GLY A 111 3.24 0.63 17.19
CA GLY A 111 3.33 -0.84 17.17
C GLY A 111 4.68 -1.39 17.64
N ASN A 112 5.74 -0.58 17.59
CA ASN A 112 7.07 -0.96 18.05
C ASN A 112 7.49 -0.27 19.38
N CYS A 113 6.60 0.51 19.99
CA CYS A 113 6.88 1.29 21.21
C CYS A 113 8.11 2.21 21.06
N ILE A 114 8.29 2.81 19.88
CA ILE A 114 9.40 3.74 19.63
C ILE A 114 9.00 5.10 20.19
N SER A 115 9.92 5.77 20.91
CA SER A 115 9.70 7.17 21.26
C SER A 115 9.71 8.02 20.00
N PRO A 116 8.72 8.89 19.77
CA PRO A 116 8.72 9.81 18.62
C PRO A 116 9.97 10.68 18.52
N GLU A 117 10.65 10.91 19.66
CA GLU A 117 11.91 11.67 19.75
C GLU A 117 13.09 10.96 19.09
N HIS A 118 13.04 9.62 19.05
CA HIS A 118 14.05 8.75 18.45
C HIS A 118 13.63 8.14 17.12
N TYR A 119 12.52 8.63 16.56
CA TYR A 119 12.04 8.20 15.25
C TYR A 119 12.44 9.21 14.18
N TYR A 120 13.00 8.71 13.09
CA TYR A 120 13.36 9.49 11.90
C TYR A 120 12.33 9.25 10.81
N ALA A 121 11.51 10.28 10.55
CA ALA A 121 10.46 10.19 9.57
C ALA A 121 11.01 10.17 8.14
N SER A 122 10.41 9.37 7.27
CA SER A 122 10.78 9.27 5.86
C SER A 122 9.92 10.15 4.95
N CYS A 123 8.71 10.52 5.39
CA CYS A 123 7.75 11.28 4.58
C CYS A 123 7.79 12.79 4.82
N CYS A 124 8.45 13.26 5.89
CA CYS A 124 8.61 14.68 6.20
C CYS A 124 9.77 14.91 7.18
N SER A 125 10.00 16.16 7.59
CA SER A 125 11.00 16.45 8.62
C SER A 125 10.56 15.88 9.98
N ASP A 126 11.56 15.47 10.80
CA ASP A 126 11.31 14.86 12.11
C ASP A 126 10.50 15.79 13.04
N GLY A 127 10.70 17.11 12.95
CA GLY A 127 9.92 18.09 13.70
C GLY A 127 8.45 18.11 13.30
N ILE A 128 8.17 18.11 11.99
CA ILE A 128 6.80 18.04 11.46
C ILE A 128 6.12 16.74 11.88
N PHE A 129 6.82 15.61 11.77
CA PHE A 129 6.28 14.31 12.19
C PHE A 129 5.90 14.31 13.67
N ARG A 130 6.82 14.77 14.55
CA ARG A 130 6.58 14.81 16.00
C ARG A 130 5.38 15.67 16.37
N ASP A 131 5.25 16.82 15.75
CA ASP A 131 4.13 17.73 15.96
C ASP A 131 2.80 17.11 15.53
N ILE A 132 2.78 16.46 14.34
CA ILE A 132 1.57 15.76 13.84
C ILE A 132 1.23 14.59 14.77
N PHE A 133 2.22 13.80 15.18
CA PHE A 133 2.04 12.68 16.09
C PHE A 133 1.42 13.11 17.43
N GLN A 134 1.97 14.17 18.03
CA GLN A 134 1.45 14.70 19.30
C GLN A 134 0.05 15.30 19.15
N GLY A 135 -0.19 16.08 18.10
CA GLY A 135 -1.51 16.64 17.79
C GLY A 135 -2.56 15.54 17.57
N TYR A 136 -2.21 14.51 16.81
CA TYR A 136 -3.07 13.35 16.56
C TYR A 136 -3.42 12.63 17.87
N LYS A 137 -2.42 12.35 18.72
CA LYS A 137 -2.62 11.72 20.05
C LYS A 137 -3.55 12.56 20.95
N GLN A 138 -3.37 13.88 20.95
CA GLN A 138 -4.22 14.80 21.74
C GLN A 138 -5.67 14.82 21.20
N ALA A 139 -5.84 14.84 19.89
CA ALA A 139 -7.16 14.81 19.25
C ALA A 139 -7.91 13.51 19.56
N LEU A 140 -7.26 12.35 19.52
CA LEU A 140 -7.84 11.07 19.90
C LEU A 140 -8.30 11.07 21.36
N LYS A 141 -7.44 11.56 22.26
CA LYS A 141 -7.78 11.67 23.70
C LYS A 141 -8.98 12.59 23.93
N ALA A 142 -9.01 13.76 23.29
CA ALA A 142 -10.13 14.71 23.41
C ALA A 142 -11.46 14.13 22.92
N LYS A 143 -11.43 13.36 21.83
CA LYS A 143 -12.60 12.70 21.23
C LYS A 143 -12.96 11.36 21.93
N ARG A 144 -12.16 10.89 22.88
CA ARG A 144 -12.29 9.56 23.52
C ARG A 144 -12.36 8.43 22.51
N LYS A 145 -11.51 8.50 21.49
CA LYS A 145 -11.40 7.52 20.41
C LYS A 145 -10.09 6.74 20.52
N LEU A 146 -10.10 5.51 20.05
CA LEU A 146 -8.94 4.64 19.90
C LEU A 146 -8.81 4.26 18.43
N ASP A 147 -7.61 4.40 17.86
CA ASP A 147 -7.29 3.75 16.61
C ASP A 147 -6.88 2.29 16.85
N PHE A 148 -6.63 1.55 15.78
CA PHE A 148 -6.26 0.14 15.88
C PHE A 148 -4.95 -0.08 16.64
N ASP A 149 -3.98 0.82 16.50
CA ASP A 149 -2.70 0.72 17.20
C ASP A 149 -2.85 1.03 18.69
N ASP A 150 -3.71 2.00 19.04
CA ASP A 150 -4.03 2.29 20.44
C ASP A 150 -4.70 1.12 21.14
N MET A 151 -5.49 0.29 20.44
CA MET A 151 -6.07 -0.91 21.03
C MET A 151 -5.00 -1.88 21.54
N ILE A 152 -3.92 -2.04 20.77
CA ILE A 152 -2.83 -2.91 21.16
C ILE A 152 -2.04 -2.28 22.32
N LEU A 153 -1.72 -0.99 22.18
CA LEU A 153 -0.96 -0.26 23.21
C LEU A 153 -1.69 -0.24 24.56
N CYS A 154 -2.97 0.11 24.57
CA CYS A 154 -3.79 0.13 25.79
C CYS A 154 -3.93 -1.27 26.41
N CYS A 155 -3.99 -2.34 25.60
CA CYS A 155 -4.00 -3.70 26.10
C CYS A 155 -2.66 -4.05 26.80
N TYR A 156 -1.54 -3.65 26.23
CA TYR A 156 -0.23 -3.82 26.84
C TYR A 156 -0.11 -3.04 28.18
N GLU A 157 -0.53 -1.78 28.18
CA GLU A 157 -0.53 -0.95 29.38
C GLU A 157 -1.44 -1.53 30.48
N LEU A 158 -2.65 -1.99 30.11
CA LEU A 158 -3.58 -2.66 31.02
C LEU A 158 -2.93 -3.87 31.70
N PHE A 159 -2.33 -4.74 30.91
CA PHE A 159 -1.66 -5.94 31.44
C PHE A 159 -0.42 -5.63 32.27
N SER A 160 0.29 -4.55 31.96
CA SER A 160 1.45 -4.09 32.73
C SER A 160 1.08 -3.50 34.10
N GLN A 161 -0.13 -2.90 34.21
CA GLN A 161 -0.58 -2.23 35.42
C GLN A 161 -1.55 -3.06 36.28
N ARG A 162 -2.28 -4.02 35.66
CA ARG A 162 -3.34 -4.80 36.30
C ARG A 162 -3.07 -6.29 36.14
N GLU A 163 -2.20 -6.79 37.01
CA GLU A 163 -1.83 -8.22 37.04
C GLU A 163 -3.02 -9.13 37.32
N ASP A 164 -4.00 -8.67 38.09
CA ASP A 164 -5.24 -9.40 38.36
C ASP A 164 -6.02 -9.69 37.07
N ILE A 165 -6.13 -8.70 36.17
CA ILE A 165 -6.77 -8.84 34.87
C ILE A 165 -5.95 -9.77 33.96
N LEU A 166 -4.64 -9.57 33.90
CA LEU A 166 -3.74 -10.44 33.14
C LEU A 166 -3.88 -11.91 33.58
N ASN A 167 -3.87 -12.16 34.88
CA ASN A 167 -4.00 -13.51 35.44
C ASN A 167 -5.39 -14.13 35.16
N ALA A 168 -6.46 -13.32 35.08
CA ALA A 168 -7.76 -13.80 34.66
C ALA A 168 -7.75 -14.30 33.19
N TRP A 169 -7.09 -13.57 32.30
CA TRP A 169 -6.96 -13.96 30.90
C TRP A 169 -5.98 -15.14 30.68
N ARG A 170 -4.89 -15.25 31.46
CA ARG A 170 -4.01 -16.43 31.51
C ARG A 170 -4.77 -17.71 31.89
N ARG A 171 -5.66 -17.62 32.88
CA ARG A 171 -6.53 -18.76 33.27
C ARG A 171 -7.54 -19.12 32.19
N LYS A 172 -8.01 -18.12 31.44
CA LYS A 172 -8.93 -18.35 30.34
C LYS A 172 -8.25 -18.98 29.14
N PHE A 173 -7.10 -18.47 28.73
CA PHE A 173 -6.38 -18.94 27.56
C PHE A 173 -5.06 -19.58 27.98
N THR A 174 -5.12 -20.89 28.28
CA THR A 174 -3.93 -21.65 28.69
C THR A 174 -3.12 -22.16 27.52
N TYR A 175 -3.68 -22.16 26.30
CA TYR A 175 -3.02 -22.54 25.06
C TYR A 175 -3.26 -21.48 23.99
N ILE A 176 -2.19 -20.99 23.39
CA ILE A 176 -2.24 -19.93 22.38
C ILE A 176 -1.57 -20.45 21.11
N LEU A 177 -2.33 -20.43 20.00
CA LEU A 177 -1.85 -20.79 18.68
C LEU A 177 -1.88 -19.54 17.80
N VAL A 178 -0.77 -19.24 17.13
CA VAL A 178 -0.63 -18.03 16.31
C VAL A 178 -0.25 -18.43 14.88
N ASP A 179 -1.04 -17.96 13.92
CA ASP A 179 -0.78 -18.08 12.50
C ASP A 179 -0.14 -16.81 11.93
N GLU A 180 0.57 -16.95 10.80
CA GLU A 180 1.29 -15.85 10.15
C GLU A 180 2.21 -15.09 11.13
N PHE A 181 2.92 -15.84 11.98
CA PHE A 181 3.71 -15.27 13.06
C PHE A 181 4.83 -14.32 12.59
N GLN A 182 5.30 -14.43 11.35
CA GLN A 182 6.29 -13.53 10.75
C GLN A 182 5.79 -12.10 10.57
N ASP A 183 4.47 -11.87 10.64
CA ASP A 183 3.87 -10.55 10.40
C ASP A 183 3.55 -9.77 11.69
N ILE A 184 3.89 -10.31 12.85
CA ILE A 184 3.63 -9.61 14.12
C ILE A 184 4.62 -8.48 14.39
N ASN A 185 4.16 -7.46 15.14
CA ASN A 185 5.00 -6.39 15.64
C ASN A 185 5.48 -6.67 17.07
N SER A 186 6.42 -5.83 17.55
CA SER A 186 7.02 -5.99 18.88
C SER A 186 6.01 -5.92 20.01
N LEU A 187 4.99 -5.08 19.89
CA LEU A 187 3.98 -4.91 20.93
C LEU A 187 3.03 -6.11 21.01
N GLN A 188 2.61 -6.65 19.88
CA GLN A 188 1.83 -7.89 19.81
C GLN A 188 2.60 -9.05 20.44
N TYR A 189 3.89 -9.16 20.15
CA TYR A 189 4.73 -10.19 20.74
C TYR A 189 4.86 -10.05 22.26
N LYS A 190 5.07 -8.83 22.78
CA LYS A 190 5.10 -8.59 24.22
C LYS A 190 3.83 -9.05 24.92
N ILE A 191 2.65 -8.72 24.36
CA ILE A 191 1.36 -9.14 24.92
C ILE A 191 1.21 -10.66 24.88
N LEU A 192 1.59 -11.31 23.76
CA LEU A 192 1.58 -12.78 23.67
C LEU A 192 2.45 -13.43 24.76
N ARG A 193 3.66 -12.92 24.97
CA ARG A 193 4.54 -13.41 26.04
C ARG A 193 3.93 -13.23 27.43
N MET A 194 3.30 -12.07 27.69
CA MET A 194 2.60 -11.84 28.96
C MET A 194 1.46 -12.85 29.17
N LEU A 195 0.69 -13.14 28.13
CA LEU A 195 -0.43 -14.10 28.20
C LEU A 195 0.05 -15.55 28.34
N ALA A 196 1.11 -15.93 27.61
CA ALA A 196 1.61 -17.30 27.63
C ALA A 196 2.30 -17.68 28.95
N ALA A 197 2.93 -16.71 29.62
CA ALA A 197 3.66 -16.95 30.86
C ALA A 197 2.71 -17.32 32.03
N PRO A 198 3.15 -18.17 33.00
CA PRO A 198 4.43 -18.86 33.07
C PRO A 198 4.43 -20.22 32.36
N ALA A 199 3.31 -20.68 31.81
CA ALA A 199 3.17 -22.02 31.25
C ALA A 199 3.82 -22.16 29.88
N ASP A 200 3.98 -21.05 29.14
CA ASP A 200 4.61 -20.96 27.81
C ASP A 200 4.00 -21.94 26.75
N ASN A 201 2.70 -22.26 26.89
CA ASN A 201 1.97 -23.07 25.94
C ASN A 201 1.65 -22.27 24.66
N LEU A 202 2.69 -21.88 23.95
CA LEU A 202 2.64 -21.08 22.73
C LEU A 202 3.05 -21.93 21.51
N PHE A 203 2.17 -22.03 20.53
CA PHE A 203 2.40 -22.69 19.26
C PHE A 203 2.32 -21.66 18.13
N ILE A 204 3.40 -21.48 17.40
CA ILE A 204 3.49 -20.51 16.31
C ILE A 204 3.64 -21.21 14.96
N VAL A 205 3.01 -20.66 13.94
CA VAL A 205 3.17 -21.07 12.55
C VAL A 205 3.47 -19.82 11.71
N GLY A 206 4.42 -19.94 10.81
CA GLY A 206 4.78 -18.82 9.94
C GLY A 206 5.82 -19.19 8.90
N ASP A 207 6.04 -18.31 7.97
CA ASP A 207 7.06 -18.40 6.92
C ASP A 207 7.81 -17.06 6.81
N ASP A 208 9.05 -17.02 7.28
CA ASP A 208 9.89 -15.83 7.26
C ASP A 208 10.15 -15.29 5.84
N ASP A 209 10.15 -16.16 4.81
CA ASP A 209 10.25 -15.74 3.41
C ASP A 209 8.97 -15.07 2.89
N GLN A 210 7.88 -15.08 3.65
CA GLN A 210 6.63 -14.39 3.33
C GLN A 210 6.37 -13.16 4.22
N SER A 211 7.36 -12.70 5.00
CA SER A 211 7.27 -11.47 5.79
C SER A 211 7.42 -10.25 4.88
N ILE A 212 6.31 -9.58 4.58
CA ILE A 212 6.21 -8.46 3.64
C ILE A 212 5.47 -7.24 4.21
N TYR A 213 5.27 -7.18 5.53
CA TYR A 213 4.54 -6.11 6.21
C TYR A 213 5.40 -5.28 7.17
N HIS A 214 6.69 -5.15 6.88
CA HIS A 214 7.59 -4.30 7.68
C HIS A 214 7.09 -2.84 7.74
N PHE A 215 6.53 -2.34 6.64
CA PHE A 215 5.90 -1.02 6.58
C PHE A 215 4.68 -0.85 7.50
N ARG A 216 4.14 -1.95 8.05
CA ARG A 216 3.11 -1.97 9.10
C ARG A 216 3.70 -2.31 10.48
N GLY A 217 5.00 -2.30 10.60
CA GLY A 217 5.71 -2.59 11.85
C GLY A 217 5.98 -4.08 12.12
N ALA A 218 5.73 -4.98 11.16
CA ALA A 218 6.10 -6.37 11.29
C ALA A 218 7.62 -6.53 11.47
N ARG A 219 8.01 -7.51 12.29
CA ARG A 219 9.41 -7.79 12.60
C ARG A 219 9.71 -9.28 12.45
N PRO A 220 10.21 -9.73 11.30
CA PRO A 220 10.56 -11.14 11.07
C PRO A 220 11.63 -11.65 12.03
N GLU A 221 12.47 -10.75 12.59
CA GLU A 221 13.48 -11.10 13.59
C GLU A 221 12.86 -11.74 14.85
N ILE A 222 11.61 -11.42 15.17
CA ILE A 222 10.90 -12.03 16.30
C ILE A 222 10.77 -13.53 16.09
N MET A 223 10.36 -13.93 14.86
CA MET A 223 10.25 -15.34 14.51
C MET A 223 11.63 -16.01 14.43
N LEU A 224 12.61 -15.37 13.80
CA LEU A 224 13.97 -15.90 13.65
C LEU A 224 14.66 -16.10 15.01
N ASN A 225 14.34 -15.29 16.03
CA ASN A 225 14.91 -15.37 17.37
C ASN A 225 14.00 -16.11 18.37
N PHE A 226 12.89 -16.71 17.95
CA PHE A 226 11.90 -17.32 18.83
C PHE A 226 12.52 -18.36 19.77
N THR A 227 13.41 -19.21 19.28
CA THR A 227 14.11 -20.23 20.09
C THR A 227 15.09 -19.65 21.12
N LYS A 228 15.51 -18.39 20.95
CA LYS A 228 16.31 -17.68 21.98
C LYS A 228 15.43 -17.27 23.16
N ASP A 229 14.20 -16.82 22.87
CA ASP A 229 13.23 -16.44 23.90
C ASP A 229 12.58 -17.66 24.57
N TYR A 230 12.45 -18.76 23.82
CA TYR A 230 11.90 -20.05 24.27
C TYR A 230 12.88 -21.20 23.98
N PRO A 231 13.92 -21.38 24.82
CA PRO A 231 14.97 -22.37 24.55
C PRO A 231 14.50 -23.84 24.50
N LYS A 232 13.31 -24.11 25.03
CA LYS A 232 12.69 -25.46 25.01
C LYS A 232 11.74 -25.64 23.81
N ALA A 233 11.62 -24.64 22.94
CA ALA A 233 10.75 -24.75 21.78
C ALA A 233 11.29 -25.76 20.78
N GLU A 234 10.42 -26.64 20.31
CA GLU A 234 10.69 -27.56 19.21
C GLU A 234 10.30 -26.91 17.89
N SER A 235 11.16 -27.03 16.88
CA SER A 235 10.91 -26.51 15.53
C SER A 235 10.66 -27.64 14.55
N VAL A 236 9.55 -27.55 13.82
CA VAL A 236 9.18 -28.49 12.76
C VAL A 236 9.11 -27.75 11.44
N LEU A 237 9.86 -28.21 10.46
CA LEU A 237 9.86 -27.65 9.11
C LEU A 237 8.79 -28.37 8.25
N LEU A 238 7.85 -27.57 7.70
CA LEU A 238 6.92 -28.02 6.67
C LEU A 238 7.53 -27.70 5.30
N ASN A 239 8.23 -28.65 4.72
CA ASN A 239 9.07 -28.47 3.52
C ASN A 239 8.40 -28.91 2.20
N ILE A 240 7.13 -29.29 2.22
CA ILE A 240 6.41 -29.71 1.02
C ILE A 240 5.49 -28.58 0.56
N ASN A 241 5.74 -28.08 -0.65
CA ASN A 241 4.88 -27.12 -1.34
C ASN A 241 3.90 -27.87 -2.26
N TYR A 242 2.62 -27.80 -1.96
CA TYR A 242 1.56 -28.43 -2.75
C TYR A 242 0.96 -27.53 -3.82
N ARG A 243 1.45 -26.29 -3.97
CA ARG A 243 0.88 -25.30 -4.89
C ARG A 243 1.61 -25.24 -6.22
N CYS A 244 2.89 -24.93 -6.20
CA CYS A 244 3.67 -24.62 -7.38
C CYS A 244 4.14 -25.87 -8.12
N SER A 245 4.25 -25.80 -9.45
CA SER A 245 5.03 -26.77 -10.23
C SER A 245 6.51 -26.70 -9.85
N LYS A 246 7.31 -27.72 -10.22
CA LYS A 246 8.74 -27.79 -9.87
C LYS A 246 9.52 -26.62 -10.43
N ASN A 247 9.29 -26.25 -11.71
CA ASN A 247 9.98 -25.12 -12.34
C ASN A 247 9.72 -23.80 -11.63
N ILE A 248 8.47 -23.51 -11.25
CA ILE A 248 8.12 -22.28 -10.53
C ILE A 248 8.76 -22.27 -9.15
N LEU A 249 8.66 -23.40 -8.41
CA LEU A 249 9.25 -23.47 -7.08
C LEU A 249 10.78 -23.32 -7.12
N HIS A 250 11.44 -23.98 -8.07
CA HIS A 250 12.90 -23.89 -8.24
C HIS A 250 13.33 -22.45 -8.47
N THR A 251 12.76 -21.77 -9.50
CA THR A 251 13.09 -20.38 -9.82
C THR A 251 12.81 -19.43 -8.63
N ALA A 252 11.70 -19.64 -7.91
CA ALA A 252 11.39 -18.82 -6.74
C ALA A 252 12.37 -19.06 -5.59
N MET A 253 12.83 -20.32 -5.41
CA MET A 253 13.84 -20.65 -4.39
C MET A 253 15.21 -20.07 -4.70
N GLU A 254 15.63 -20.02 -5.96
CA GLU A 254 16.87 -19.35 -6.37
C GLU A 254 16.85 -17.87 -5.92
N VAL A 255 15.79 -17.15 -6.26
CA VAL A 255 15.63 -15.74 -5.87
C VAL A 255 15.69 -15.57 -4.35
N ILE A 256 14.86 -16.30 -3.59
CA ILE A 256 14.77 -16.08 -2.15
C ILE A 256 16.03 -16.56 -1.40
N SER A 257 16.81 -17.46 -1.98
CA SER A 257 18.06 -17.95 -1.39
C SER A 257 19.13 -16.86 -1.27
N CYS A 258 19.03 -15.76 -2.06
CA CYS A 258 19.89 -14.59 -1.97
C CYS A 258 19.69 -13.77 -0.70
N ASN A 259 18.59 -13.97 0.03
CA ASN A 259 18.40 -13.34 1.34
C ASN A 259 19.27 -14.02 2.41
N THR A 260 19.88 -13.19 3.25
CA THR A 260 20.79 -13.65 4.32
C THR A 260 20.07 -13.88 5.64
N ARG A 261 19.05 -13.08 5.94
CA ARG A 261 18.28 -13.13 7.20
C ARG A 261 17.03 -13.98 7.01
N ARG A 262 17.22 -15.32 7.01
CA ARG A 262 16.14 -16.30 6.85
C ARG A 262 16.50 -17.64 7.48
N PHE A 263 15.50 -18.48 7.74
CA PHE A 263 15.73 -19.90 8.02
C PHE A 263 16.20 -20.61 6.74
N LYS A 264 17.28 -21.37 6.86
CA LYS A 264 17.73 -22.24 5.76
C LYS A 264 16.74 -23.38 5.60
N LYS A 265 16.04 -23.39 4.49
CA LYS A 265 15.04 -24.43 4.19
C LYS A 265 15.14 -24.81 2.72
N GLN A 266 14.90 -26.09 2.46
CA GLN A 266 14.78 -26.65 1.12
C GLN A 266 13.34 -27.12 0.95
N LEU A 267 12.63 -26.50 0.02
CA LEU A 267 11.26 -26.86 -0.30
C LEU A 267 11.25 -27.84 -1.46
N SER A 268 10.37 -28.81 -1.40
CA SER A 268 10.09 -29.77 -2.47
C SER A 268 8.61 -29.69 -2.84
N THR A 269 8.26 -30.19 -4.02
CA THR A 269 6.85 -30.29 -4.43
C THR A 269 6.57 -31.64 -5.08
N PRO A 270 5.43 -32.29 -4.76
CA PRO A 270 4.98 -33.51 -5.44
C PRO A 270 4.37 -33.21 -6.81
N ASN A 271 4.14 -31.93 -7.14
CA ASN A 271 3.54 -31.54 -8.41
C ASN A 271 4.47 -31.84 -9.59
N GLU A 272 3.90 -31.82 -10.79
CA GLU A 272 4.62 -32.03 -12.05
C GLU A 272 5.66 -30.92 -12.27
N GLU A 273 6.56 -31.15 -13.23
CA GLU A 273 7.59 -30.16 -13.62
C GLU A 273 6.99 -28.86 -14.07
N GLY A 274 5.88 -28.92 -14.81
CA GLY A 274 5.12 -27.76 -15.29
C GLY A 274 5.82 -27.03 -16.44
N MET A 275 5.26 -25.87 -16.81
CA MET A 275 5.86 -25.03 -17.85
C MET A 275 7.11 -24.33 -17.29
N PRO A 276 8.17 -24.14 -18.12
CA PRO A 276 9.28 -23.27 -17.75
C PRO A 276 8.80 -21.86 -17.37
N VAL A 277 9.43 -21.28 -16.39
CA VAL A 277 9.24 -19.85 -16.10
C VAL A 277 9.76 -19.04 -17.30
N THR A 278 8.97 -18.06 -17.72
CA THR A 278 9.32 -17.27 -18.91
C THR A 278 9.63 -15.84 -18.52
N CYS A 279 10.80 -15.34 -18.88
CA CYS A 279 11.14 -13.93 -18.81
C CYS A 279 10.97 -13.28 -20.20
N LYS A 280 10.27 -12.13 -20.29
CA LYS A 280 10.02 -11.43 -21.56
C LYS A 280 10.46 -9.98 -21.46
N GLU A 281 11.20 -9.56 -22.48
CA GLU A 281 11.63 -8.19 -22.69
C GLU A 281 10.69 -7.48 -23.66
N PHE A 282 10.36 -6.21 -23.38
CA PHE A 282 9.56 -5.35 -24.23
C PHE A 282 10.22 -3.97 -24.40
N GLU A 283 10.00 -3.31 -25.52
CA GLU A 283 10.53 -1.96 -25.74
C GLU A 283 9.91 -0.93 -24.79
N ASN A 284 8.61 -1.08 -24.50
CA ASN A 284 7.84 -0.12 -23.69
C ASN A 284 6.65 -0.80 -22.98
N PRO A 285 6.04 -0.15 -21.97
CA PRO A 285 4.92 -0.70 -21.24
C PRO A 285 3.70 -1.05 -22.10
N ARG A 286 3.46 -0.31 -23.20
CA ARG A 286 2.33 -0.60 -24.08
C ARG A 286 2.48 -1.96 -24.76
N GLU A 287 3.67 -2.31 -25.22
CA GLU A 287 3.95 -3.62 -25.81
C GLU A 287 3.79 -4.74 -24.80
N GLU A 288 4.26 -4.51 -23.56
CA GLU A 288 4.10 -5.43 -22.44
C GLU A 288 2.61 -5.71 -22.19
N TYR A 289 1.78 -4.66 -22.06
CA TYR A 289 0.34 -4.78 -21.85
C TYR A 289 -0.35 -5.49 -23.01
N MET A 290 -0.01 -5.14 -24.26
CA MET A 290 -0.58 -5.76 -25.44
C MET A 290 -0.27 -7.23 -25.56
N CYS A 291 0.92 -7.67 -25.13
CA CYS A 291 1.27 -9.09 -25.09
C CYS A 291 0.36 -9.87 -24.11
N VAL A 292 0.09 -9.30 -22.93
CA VAL A 292 -0.82 -9.91 -21.94
C VAL A 292 -2.26 -9.93 -22.46
N VAL A 293 -2.75 -8.81 -23.00
CA VAL A 293 -4.09 -8.69 -23.58
C VAL A 293 -4.29 -9.71 -24.70
N ALA A 294 -3.34 -9.83 -25.63
CA ALA A 294 -3.39 -10.82 -26.71
C ALA A 294 -3.43 -12.27 -26.20
N ALA A 295 -2.66 -12.57 -25.15
CA ALA A 295 -2.67 -13.89 -24.53
C ALA A 295 -4.02 -14.21 -23.88
N LEU A 296 -4.63 -13.24 -23.19
CA LEU A 296 -5.95 -13.39 -22.57
C LEU A 296 -7.06 -13.53 -23.61
N LYS A 297 -7.05 -12.69 -24.67
CA LYS A 297 -8.02 -12.81 -25.77
C LYS A 297 -7.96 -14.16 -26.45
N LYS A 298 -6.77 -14.66 -26.78
CA LYS A 298 -6.60 -15.98 -27.37
C LYS A 298 -7.19 -17.11 -26.50
N ARG A 299 -7.14 -16.96 -25.17
CA ARG A 299 -7.76 -17.92 -24.25
C ARG A 299 -9.27 -17.79 -24.25
N LEU A 300 -9.80 -16.56 -24.23
CA LEU A 300 -11.25 -16.31 -24.33
C LEU A 300 -11.83 -16.84 -25.64
N GLU A 301 -11.14 -16.65 -26.76
CA GLU A 301 -11.53 -17.18 -28.08
C GLU A 301 -11.58 -18.71 -28.12
N ARG A 302 -10.79 -19.38 -27.28
CA ARG A 302 -10.81 -20.84 -27.08
C ARG A 302 -11.86 -21.31 -26.07
N GLY A 303 -12.63 -20.40 -25.48
CA GLY A 303 -13.59 -20.71 -24.43
C GLY A 303 -12.94 -21.06 -23.07
N GLU A 304 -11.66 -20.72 -22.88
CA GLU A 304 -10.96 -20.98 -21.62
C GLU A 304 -11.34 -19.93 -20.57
N GLN A 305 -11.47 -20.36 -19.32
CA GLN A 305 -11.68 -19.47 -18.20
C GLN A 305 -10.39 -18.68 -17.88
N ILE A 306 -10.52 -17.37 -17.64
CA ILE A 306 -9.38 -16.48 -17.30
C ILE A 306 -9.37 -16.02 -15.84
N GLU A 307 -10.37 -16.40 -15.06
CA GLU A 307 -10.57 -16.01 -13.65
C GLU A 307 -9.44 -16.53 -12.74
N ASN A 308 -8.84 -17.67 -13.11
CA ASN A 308 -7.68 -18.22 -12.41
C ASN A 308 -6.34 -17.64 -12.91
N THR A 309 -6.38 -16.44 -13.48
CA THR A 309 -5.20 -15.71 -13.93
C THR A 309 -5.04 -14.44 -13.13
N ALA A 310 -3.82 -14.13 -12.68
CA ALA A 310 -3.49 -12.86 -12.06
C ALA A 310 -2.42 -12.11 -12.86
N ILE A 311 -2.57 -10.79 -12.89
CA ILE A 311 -1.55 -9.85 -13.34
C ILE A 311 -1.10 -9.06 -12.11
N LEU A 312 0.16 -9.20 -11.76
CA LEU A 312 0.75 -8.61 -10.57
C LEU A 312 1.64 -7.44 -10.93
N ILE A 313 1.49 -6.38 -10.17
CA ILE A 313 2.24 -5.13 -10.28
C ILE A 313 2.79 -4.75 -8.92
N ARG A 314 3.82 -3.88 -8.89
CA ARG A 314 4.39 -3.44 -7.61
C ARG A 314 3.54 -2.37 -6.94
N THR A 315 3.03 -1.43 -7.70
CA THR A 315 2.19 -0.32 -7.20
C THR A 315 0.91 -0.18 -8.01
N ASN A 316 -0.17 0.28 -7.37
CA ASN A 316 -1.45 0.54 -8.04
C ASN A 316 -1.33 1.57 -9.18
N GLN A 317 -0.33 2.44 -9.13
CA GLN A 317 -0.09 3.44 -10.16
C GLN A 317 0.31 2.82 -11.51
N GLU A 318 0.95 1.65 -11.50
CA GLU A 318 1.38 0.93 -12.70
C GLU A 318 0.21 0.28 -13.45
N ALA A 319 -0.93 0.09 -12.80
CA ALA A 319 -2.09 -0.57 -13.41
C ALA A 319 -2.79 0.24 -14.48
N GLU A 320 -2.64 1.57 -14.52
CA GLU A 320 -3.44 2.47 -15.35
C GLU A 320 -3.38 2.12 -16.84
N GLY A 321 -2.17 1.99 -17.38
CA GLY A 321 -1.99 1.67 -18.80
C GLY A 321 -2.50 0.27 -19.15
N LEU A 322 -2.31 -0.70 -18.26
CA LEU A 322 -2.83 -2.06 -18.41
C LEU A 322 -4.37 -2.07 -18.43
N ILE A 323 -5.01 -1.35 -17.52
CA ILE A 323 -6.46 -1.27 -17.43
C ILE A 323 -7.05 -0.65 -18.69
N ASN A 324 -6.44 0.44 -19.18
CA ASN A 324 -6.86 1.07 -20.43
C ASN A 324 -6.78 0.08 -21.60
N ALA A 325 -5.71 -0.72 -21.68
CA ALA A 325 -5.57 -1.74 -22.71
C ALA A 325 -6.61 -2.85 -22.57
N LEU A 326 -6.86 -3.37 -21.37
CA LEU A 326 -7.88 -4.40 -21.14
C LEU A 326 -9.30 -3.90 -21.48
N MET A 327 -9.60 -2.63 -21.17
CA MET A 327 -10.88 -2.00 -21.52
C MET A 327 -11.03 -1.80 -23.03
N GLU A 328 -10.01 -1.28 -23.70
CA GLU A 328 -9.99 -1.07 -25.15
C GLU A 328 -10.29 -2.37 -25.90
N TYR A 329 -9.72 -3.47 -25.42
CA TYR A 329 -9.89 -4.79 -26.03
C TYR A 329 -11.00 -5.64 -25.40
N GLN A 330 -11.82 -5.07 -24.53
CA GLN A 330 -12.98 -5.71 -23.88
C GLN A 330 -12.64 -7.02 -23.14
N VAL A 331 -11.46 -7.10 -22.53
CA VAL A 331 -11.07 -8.21 -21.68
C VAL A 331 -11.61 -7.96 -20.26
N PRO A 332 -12.46 -8.85 -19.71
CA PRO A 332 -12.99 -8.69 -18.36
C PRO A 332 -11.89 -8.84 -17.31
N PHE A 333 -11.93 -7.97 -16.29
CA PHE A 333 -10.96 -8.00 -15.18
C PHE A 333 -11.59 -7.56 -13.87
N THR A 334 -10.97 -7.97 -12.78
CA THR A 334 -11.27 -7.52 -11.41
C THR A 334 -10.01 -6.96 -10.75
N MET A 335 -10.19 -5.99 -9.87
CA MET A 335 -9.09 -5.44 -9.09
C MET A 335 -9.26 -5.78 -7.62
N LYS A 336 -8.16 -6.07 -6.93
CA LYS A 336 -8.18 -6.30 -5.48
C LYS A 336 -8.15 -5.02 -4.66
N GLU A 337 -7.59 -3.97 -5.19
CA GLU A 337 -7.44 -2.67 -4.53
C GLU A 337 -8.06 -1.57 -5.40
N GLN A 338 -8.51 -0.50 -4.76
CA GLN A 338 -8.98 0.68 -5.50
C GLN A 338 -7.78 1.43 -6.08
N LEU A 339 -7.91 1.81 -7.36
CA LEU A 339 -6.89 2.65 -8.00
C LEU A 339 -6.96 4.09 -7.46
N PRO A 340 -5.82 4.67 -7.09
CA PRO A 340 -5.76 6.10 -6.90
C PRO A 340 -6.06 6.80 -8.22
N ASN A 341 -6.98 7.76 -8.21
CA ASN A 341 -7.28 8.55 -9.40
C ASN A 341 -6.17 9.59 -9.60
N LEU A 342 -5.31 9.40 -10.62
CA LEU A 342 -4.23 10.32 -10.99
C LEU A 342 -4.71 11.76 -11.13
N PHE A 343 -5.91 11.96 -11.69
CA PHE A 343 -6.46 13.28 -11.96
C PHE A 343 -7.02 14.00 -10.73
N ARG A 344 -7.10 13.31 -9.58
CA ARG A 344 -7.38 13.93 -8.28
C ARG A 344 -6.12 14.41 -7.55
N HIS A 345 -4.93 14.03 -8.03
CA HIS A 345 -3.67 14.49 -7.46
C HIS A 345 -3.52 16.01 -7.58
N TRP A 346 -2.95 16.67 -6.56
CA TRP A 346 -2.84 18.13 -6.53
C TRP A 346 -2.02 18.71 -7.70
N ILE A 347 -1.01 17.98 -8.20
CA ILE A 347 -0.25 18.37 -9.40
C ILE A 347 -1.19 18.49 -10.61
N CYS A 348 -2.09 17.53 -10.81
CA CYS A 348 -3.06 17.57 -11.90
C CYS A 348 -4.04 18.73 -11.74
N ARG A 349 -4.53 18.97 -10.51
CA ARG A 349 -5.40 20.11 -10.22
C ARG A 349 -4.73 21.44 -10.53
N SER A 350 -3.45 21.62 -10.15
CA SER A 350 -2.69 22.82 -10.49
C SER A 350 -2.55 23.00 -12.00
N ILE A 351 -2.24 21.93 -12.75
CA ILE A 351 -2.14 21.96 -14.22
C ILE A 351 -3.49 22.31 -14.86
N LEU A 352 -4.58 21.70 -14.43
CA LEU A 352 -5.94 22.00 -14.93
C LEU A 352 -6.30 23.45 -14.63
N ALA A 353 -6.02 23.95 -13.42
CA ALA A 353 -6.26 25.34 -13.06
C ALA A 353 -5.49 26.34 -13.95
N TYR A 354 -4.23 26.03 -14.30
CA TYR A 354 -3.48 26.82 -15.27
C TYR A 354 -4.16 26.84 -16.65
N LEU A 355 -4.59 25.69 -17.14
CA LEU A 355 -5.22 25.60 -18.46
C LEU A 355 -6.62 26.23 -18.48
N GLU A 356 -7.40 26.09 -17.43
CA GLU A 356 -8.72 26.75 -17.29
C GLU A 356 -8.58 28.27 -17.21
N MET A 357 -7.60 28.77 -16.47
CA MET A 357 -7.30 30.20 -16.45
C MET A 357 -6.77 30.73 -17.79
N ALA A 358 -5.99 29.92 -18.51
CA ALA A 358 -5.57 30.25 -19.87
C ALA A 358 -6.75 30.29 -20.85
N ALA A 359 -7.77 29.47 -20.63
CA ALA A 359 -9.01 29.46 -21.40
C ALA A 359 -9.98 30.61 -21.02
N GLY A 360 -9.62 31.44 -20.04
CA GLY A 360 -10.40 32.62 -19.67
C GLY A 360 -11.08 32.55 -18.31
N ASP A 361 -10.99 31.44 -17.57
CA ASP A 361 -11.47 31.40 -16.19
C ASP A 361 -10.72 32.40 -15.32
N ARG A 362 -11.44 33.08 -14.46
CA ARG A 362 -10.88 34.06 -13.51
C ARG A 362 -11.33 33.78 -12.08
N SER A 363 -11.77 32.54 -11.81
CA SER A 363 -12.24 32.17 -10.49
C SER A 363 -11.11 32.25 -9.44
N ARG A 364 -11.46 32.74 -8.26
CA ARG A 364 -10.58 32.75 -7.09
C ARG A 364 -10.08 31.34 -6.77
N LYS A 365 -10.92 30.33 -6.98
CA LYS A 365 -10.59 28.91 -6.74
C LYS A 365 -9.39 28.48 -7.57
N ASN A 366 -9.42 28.66 -8.88
CA ASN A 366 -8.34 28.25 -9.78
C ASN A 366 -7.09 29.10 -9.58
N PHE A 367 -7.23 30.37 -9.27
CA PHE A 367 -6.08 31.21 -8.98
C PHE A 367 -5.35 30.78 -7.70
N LEU A 368 -6.05 30.41 -6.65
CA LEU A 368 -5.45 29.86 -5.43
C LEU A 368 -4.61 28.61 -5.68
N GLU A 369 -5.01 27.75 -6.63
CA GLU A 369 -4.26 26.56 -6.98
C GLU A 369 -2.92 26.86 -7.69
N ILE A 370 -2.78 28.02 -8.33
CA ILE A 370 -1.60 28.33 -9.15
C ILE A 370 -0.77 29.54 -8.67
N MET A 371 -1.34 30.45 -7.86
CA MET A 371 -0.73 31.74 -7.57
C MET A 371 0.71 31.65 -7.02
N ASN A 372 1.01 30.59 -6.25
CA ASN A 372 2.30 30.33 -5.64
C ASN A 372 2.89 28.95 -6.02
N ARG A 373 2.51 28.39 -7.15
CA ARG A 373 3.02 27.13 -7.69
C ARG A 373 3.50 27.32 -9.15
N PRO A 374 4.71 27.78 -9.43
CA PRO A 374 5.85 28.15 -8.54
C PRO A 374 5.63 29.37 -7.66
N ASN A 375 6.51 29.51 -6.65
CA ASN A 375 6.45 30.58 -5.66
C ASN A 375 6.50 31.97 -6.29
N ARG A 376 5.39 32.74 -6.11
CA ARG A 376 5.28 34.13 -6.56
C ARG A 376 5.07 35.12 -5.41
N TYR A 377 4.87 34.56 -4.17
CA TYR A 377 4.65 35.34 -2.94
C TYR A 377 3.38 36.19 -2.96
N VAL A 378 2.37 35.78 -3.71
CA VAL A 378 1.06 36.44 -3.71
C VAL A 378 0.34 36.11 -2.40
N SER A 379 -0.07 37.15 -1.65
CA SER A 379 -0.82 36.99 -0.40
C SER A 379 -2.29 36.62 -0.68
N ARG A 380 -2.85 35.76 0.13
CA ARG A 380 -4.29 35.42 0.07
C ARG A 380 -5.19 36.62 0.46
N GLU A 381 -4.68 37.53 1.26
CA GLU A 381 -5.42 38.72 1.72
C GLU A 381 -5.85 39.64 0.58
N VAL A 382 -5.12 39.63 -0.55
CA VAL A 382 -5.46 40.41 -1.73
C VAL A 382 -6.67 39.84 -2.49
N LEU A 383 -7.03 38.59 -2.26
CA LEU A 383 -8.05 37.86 -2.98
C LEU A 383 -9.42 37.97 -2.28
N LYS A 384 -9.96 39.17 -2.19
CA LYS A 384 -11.26 39.46 -1.54
C LYS A 384 -12.46 39.07 -2.41
N ASN A 385 -12.30 39.13 -3.72
CA ASN A 385 -13.37 38.91 -4.70
C ASN A 385 -13.39 37.43 -5.18
N SER A 386 -14.55 36.95 -5.63
CA SER A 386 -14.70 35.62 -6.23
C SER A 386 -14.06 35.52 -7.63
N GLN A 387 -13.81 36.65 -8.28
CA GLN A 387 -13.15 36.75 -9.58
C GLN A 387 -11.83 37.52 -9.42
N ILE A 388 -10.79 37.06 -10.12
CA ILE A 388 -9.46 37.67 -10.11
C ILE A 388 -9.32 38.70 -11.22
N ASN A 389 -8.85 39.90 -10.86
CA ASN A 389 -8.48 40.95 -11.80
C ASN A 389 -6.98 41.27 -11.64
N PHE A 390 -6.20 41.03 -12.70
CA PHE A 390 -4.76 41.22 -12.70
C PHE A 390 -4.36 42.70 -12.53
N GLU A 391 -5.18 43.63 -12.98
CA GLU A 391 -4.94 45.08 -12.78
C GLU A 391 -5.07 45.44 -11.30
N GLN A 392 -6.11 44.93 -10.61
CA GLN A 392 -6.28 45.14 -9.17
C GLN A 392 -5.15 44.49 -8.37
N LEU A 393 -4.63 43.34 -8.81
CA LEU A 393 -3.46 42.72 -8.18
C LEU A 393 -2.22 43.64 -8.33
N ARG A 394 -1.96 44.18 -9.51
CA ARG A 394 -0.85 45.10 -9.73
C ARG A 394 -1.01 46.41 -8.92
N GLU A 395 -2.22 46.96 -8.85
CA GLU A 395 -2.48 48.15 -8.04
C GLU A 395 -2.23 47.90 -6.55
N TYR A 396 -2.61 46.73 -6.03
CA TYR A 396 -2.33 46.37 -4.63
C TYR A 396 -0.82 46.29 -4.34
N TYR A 397 -0.03 45.82 -5.30
CA TYR A 397 1.43 45.66 -5.15
C TYR A 397 2.23 46.78 -5.82
N LYS A 398 1.62 47.95 -6.14
CA LYS A 398 2.27 49.02 -6.89
C LYS A 398 3.58 49.54 -6.30
N ASP A 399 3.75 49.41 -4.97
CA ASP A 399 4.97 49.83 -4.26
C ASP A 399 6.06 48.73 -4.29
N LYS A 400 5.83 47.60 -5.02
CA LYS A 400 6.72 46.47 -5.15
C LYS A 400 6.86 46.04 -6.63
N ASP A 401 7.72 46.73 -7.37
CA ASP A 401 7.92 46.49 -8.81
C ASP A 401 8.12 45.02 -9.16
N TRP A 402 8.92 44.29 -8.38
CA TRP A 402 9.16 42.86 -8.57
C TRP A 402 7.92 41.98 -8.46
N MET A 403 6.91 42.40 -7.67
CA MET A 403 5.62 41.70 -7.60
C MET A 403 4.76 41.98 -8.83
N CYS A 404 4.75 43.25 -9.28
CA CYS A 404 4.06 43.66 -10.50
C CYS A 404 4.62 42.90 -11.72
N ASP A 405 5.95 42.72 -11.80
CA ASP A 405 6.61 41.95 -12.85
C ASP A 405 6.20 40.47 -12.83
N ARG A 406 6.16 39.86 -11.65
CA ARG A 406 5.71 38.45 -11.51
C ARG A 406 4.25 38.26 -11.92
N ILE A 407 3.37 39.17 -11.55
CA ILE A 407 1.95 39.17 -11.94
C ILE A 407 1.81 39.32 -13.46
N THR A 408 2.56 40.24 -14.06
CA THR A 408 2.58 40.48 -15.51
C THR A 408 3.14 39.28 -16.27
N THR A 409 4.20 38.68 -15.74
CA THR A 409 4.77 37.42 -16.29
C THR A 409 3.75 36.30 -16.27
N LEU A 410 3.03 36.10 -15.12
CA LEU A 410 1.98 35.09 -15.03
C LEU A 410 0.86 35.34 -16.05
N GLU A 411 0.39 36.58 -16.19
CA GLU A 411 -0.65 36.93 -17.17
C GLU A 411 -0.19 36.63 -18.60
N THR A 412 1.08 36.93 -18.92
CA THR A 412 1.68 36.65 -20.23
C THR A 412 1.77 35.14 -20.48
N HIS A 413 2.21 34.37 -19.48
CA HIS A 413 2.29 32.92 -19.58
C HIS A 413 0.90 32.30 -19.79
N LEU A 414 -0.15 32.80 -19.12
CA LEU A 414 -1.53 32.33 -19.34
C LEU A 414 -2.00 32.60 -20.78
N LYS A 415 -1.63 33.74 -21.37
CA LYS A 415 -1.94 34.03 -22.78
C LYS A 415 -1.25 33.05 -23.73
N ILE A 416 0.04 32.71 -23.48
CA ILE A 416 0.77 31.71 -24.25
C ILE A 416 0.12 30.34 -24.13
N LEU A 417 -0.20 29.91 -22.91
CA LEU A 417 -0.85 28.61 -22.66
C LEU A 417 -2.14 28.43 -23.46
N GLY A 418 -2.95 29.51 -23.61
CA GLY A 418 -4.20 29.48 -24.36
C GLY A 418 -4.04 29.19 -25.87
N THR A 419 -2.82 29.28 -26.40
CA THR A 419 -2.52 28.98 -27.82
C THR A 419 -1.99 27.56 -28.04
N LEU A 420 -1.67 26.84 -26.98
CA LEU A 420 -1.00 25.54 -27.04
C LEU A 420 -1.99 24.38 -26.94
N SER A 421 -1.64 23.22 -27.51
CA SER A 421 -2.33 21.97 -27.20
C SER A 421 -2.06 21.55 -25.74
N PRO A 422 -2.93 20.75 -25.09
CA PRO A 422 -2.72 20.33 -23.69
C PRO A 422 -1.34 19.73 -23.43
N PHE A 423 -0.85 18.87 -24.30
CA PHE A 423 0.49 18.27 -24.20
C PHE A 423 1.60 19.32 -24.23
N ALA A 424 1.57 20.24 -25.19
CA ALA A 424 2.55 21.33 -25.28
C ALA A 424 2.42 22.32 -24.11
N ALA A 425 1.21 22.61 -23.65
CA ALA A 425 0.94 23.50 -22.55
C ALA A 425 1.48 22.93 -21.23
N ILE A 426 1.28 21.63 -20.96
CA ILE A 426 1.86 20.98 -19.78
C ILE A 426 3.39 21.04 -19.82
N ASN A 427 4.00 20.82 -20.97
CA ASN A 427 5.46 20.96 -21.11
C ASN A 427 5.93 22.40 -20.87
N PHE A 428 5.16 23.41 -21.31
CA PHE A 428 5.46 24.82 -21.04
C PHE A 428 5.30 25.14 -19.55
N ILE A 429 4.26 24.67 -18.90
CA ILE A 429 4.08 24.79 -17.43
C ILE A 429 5.28 24.18 -16.71
N ARG A 430 5.66 22.98 -17.11
CA ARG A 430 6.77 22.21 -16.54
C ARG A 430 8.09 22.96 -16.61
N LYS A 431 8.52 23.35 -17.82
CA LYS A 431 9.85 23.90 -18.10
C LYS A 431 9.85 25.43 -18.20
N GLY A 432 8.90 25.99 -18.95
CA GLY A 432 8.85 27.43 -19.24
C GLY A 432 8.38 28.28 -18.05
N MET A 433 7.52 27.73 -17.21
CA MET A 433 7.02 28.45 -16.02
C MET A 433 7.74 28.02 -14.71
N GLY A 434 8.65 27.03 -14.76
CA GLY A 434 9.45 26.59 -13.62
C GLY A 434 8.69 25.68 -12.65
N PHE A 435 7.62 25.00 -13.09
CA PHE A 435 6.84 24.12 -12.21
C PHE A 435 7.63 22.87 -11.81
N GLU A 436 8.47 22.33 -12.69
CA GLU A 436 9.34 21.18 -12.36
C GLU A 436 10.36 21.55 -11.25
N GLU A 437 10.94 22.73 -11.30
CA GLU A 437 11.85 23.20 -10.26
C GLU A 437 11.12 23.39 -8.92
N TYR A 438 9.92 23.97 -8.96
CA TYR A 438 9.06 24.04 -7.79
C TYR A 438 8.79 22.67 -7.16
N LEU A 439 8.53 21.64 -7.98
CA LEU A 439 8.34 20.28 -7.46
C LEU A 439 9.60 19.73 -6.79
N ARG A 440 10.79 20.04 -7.31
CA ARG A 440 12.07 19.66 -6.71
C ARG A 440 12.29 20.37 -5.36
N GLU A 441 12.02 21.66 -5.29
CA GLU A 441 12.08 22.44 -4.04
C GLU A 441 11.09 21.91 -3.00
N TYR A 442 9.87 21.61 -3.44
CA TYR A 442 8.84 21.04 -2.57
C TYR A 442 9.22 19.65 -2.07
N ALA A 443 9.79 18.79 -2.93
CA ALA A 443 10.30 17.49 -2.52
C ALA A 443 11.42 17.61 -1.49
N GLN A 444 12.33 18.55 -1.68
CA GLN A 444 13.41 18.84 -0.72
C GLN A 444 12.86 19.31 0.64
N TYR A 445 11.88 20.23 0.63
CA TYR A 445 11.19 20.68 1.84
C TYR A 445 10.55 19.51 2.59
N ARG A 446 9.93 18.58 1.85
CA ARG A 446 9.31 17.38 2.40
C ARG A 446 10.28 16.24 2.73
N LYS A 447 11.54 16.34 2.33
CA LYS A 447 12.55 15.26 2.41
C LYS A 447 12.16 13.98 1.65
N ILE A 448 11.39 14.10 0.57
CA ILE A 448 11.06 13.01 -0.34
C ILE A 448 11.92 13.08 -1.61
N LYS A 449 11.98 11.98 -2.36
CA LYS A 449 12.70 11.96 -3.64
C LYS A 449 11.91 12.76 -4.69
N PRO A 450 12.53 13.72 -5.39
CA PRO A 450 11.85 14.50 -6.43
C PRO A 450 11.22 13.64 -7.52
N GLU A 451 11.80 12.47 -7.80
CA GLU A 451 11.32 11.52 -8.80
C GLU A 451 9.87 11.10 -8.57
N GLU A 452 9.39 11.06 -7.34
CA GLU A 452 8.00 10.68 -7.00
C GLU A 452 6.99 11.66 -7.59
N LEU A 453 7.26 12.96 -7.43
CA LEU A 453 6.40 14.03 -7.98
C LEU A 453 6.57 14.17 -9.50
N LEU A 454 7.81 14.02 -9.99
CA LEU A 454 8.12 14.11 -11.41
C LEU A 454 7.49 12.98 -12.21
N GLU A 455 7.45 11.75 -11.69
CA GLU A 455 6.73 10.65 -12.35
C GLU A 455 5.23 10.89 -12.41
N THR A 456 4.65 11.47 -11.35
CA THR A 456 3.24 11.88 -11.39
C THR A 456 3.03 12.93 -12.49
N LEU A 457 3.92 13.90 -12.61
CA LEU A 457 3.88 14.90 -13.68
C LEU A 457 4.08 14.27 -15.06
N ASP A 458 5.02 13.31 -15.21
CA ASP A 458 5.26 12.56 -16.45
C ASP A 458 3.98 11.83 -16.90
N ARG A 459 3.28 11.16 -15.97
CA ARG A 459 2.02 10.45 -16.26
C ARG A 459 0.90 11.41 -16.68
N ILE A 460 0.75 12.53 -15.99
CA ILE A 460 -0.23 13.58 -16.35
C ILE A 460 0.09 14.11 -17.75
N HIS A 461 1.35 14.40 -18.04
CA HIS A 461 1.80 14.87 -19.34
C HIS A 461 1.49 13.85 -20.46
N GLU A 462 1.83 12.57 -20.26
CA GLU A 462 1.57 11.51 -21.23
C GLU A 462 0.06 11.31 -21.49
N SER A 463 -0.79 11.48 -20.45
CA SER A 463 -2.25 11.38 -20.60
C SER A 463 -2.85 12.43 -21.57
N ALA A 464 -2.15 13.55 -21.75
CA ALA A 464 -2.57 14.62 -22.67
C ALA A 464 -2.06 14.41 -24.11
N LYS A 465 -1.23 13.38 -24.37
CA LYS A 465 -0.65 13.09 -25.68
C LYS A 465 -1.73 12.78 -26.72
N GLY A 466 -1.66 13.46 -27.85
CA GLY A 466 -2.65 13.34 -28.93
C GLY A 466 -3.96 14.12 -28.70
N MET A 467 -4.12 14.75 -27.52
CA MET A 467 -5.29 15.61 -27.25
C MET A 467 -5.09 16.98 -27.89
N LYS A 468 -6.01 17.35 -28.79
CA LYS A 468 -5.92 18.62 -29.55
C LYS A 468 -6.41 19.84 -28.77
N THR A 469 -7.35 19.64 -27.83
CA THR A 469 -7.99 20.72 -27.07
C THR A 469 -8.15 20.36 -25.60
N LEU A 470 -8.19 21.37 -24.72
CA LEU A 470 -8.44 21.19 -23.29
C LEU A 470 -9.76 20.44 -23.05
N ALA A 471 -10.84 20.80 -23.75
CA ALA A 471 -12.14 20.14 -23.60
C ALA A 471 -12.08 18.62 -23.88
N LYS A 472 -11.27 18.19 -24.87
CA LYS A 472 -11.09 16.76 -25.15
C LYS A 472 -10.32 16.06 -24.03
N TRP A 473 -9.32 16.71 -23.46
CA TRP A 473 -8.57 16.14 -22.33
C TRP A 473 -9.42 16.10 -21.07
N GLN A 474 -10.21 17.13 -20.76
CA GLN A 474 -11.17 17.13 -19.66
C GLN A 474 -12.23 16.02 -19.82
N ALA A 475 -12.79 15.85 -21.00
CA ALA A 475 -13.72 14.74 -21.27
C ALA A 475 -13.08 13.36 -21.04
N TYR A 476 -11.81 13.18 -21.42
CA TYR A 476 -11.06 11.96 -21.12
C TYR A 476 -10.91 11.75 -19.60
N ILE A 477 -10.56 12.80 -18.85
CA ILE A 477 -10.42 12.76 -17.38
C ILE A 477 -11.75 12.37 -16.72
N GLU A 478 -12.86 12.95 -17.16
CA GLU A 478 -14.20 12.64 -16.64
C GLU A 478 -14.60 11.20 -16.93
N GLU A 479 -14.40 10.75 -18.16
CA GLU A 479 -14.70 9.37 -18.56
C GLU A 479 -13.84 8.37 -17.78
N TYR A 480 -12.55 8.62 -17.65
CA TYR A 480 -11.64 7.81 -16.84
C TYR A 480 -12.11 7.72 -15.37
N THR A 481 -12.44 8.86 -14.78
CA THR A 481 -12.93 8.92 -13.39
C THR A 481 -14.25 8.16 -13.22
N LYS A 482 -15.17 8.29 -14.18
CA LYS A 482 -16.45 7.56 -14.19
C LYS A 482 -16.22 6.05 -14.26
N ARG A 483 -15.35 5.61 -15.17
CA ARG A 483 -14.99 4.19 -15.33
C ARG A 483 -14.38 3.60 -14.05
N LEU A 484 -13.46 4.32 -13.39
CA LEU A 484 -12.90 3.88 -12.10
C LEU A 484 -13.98 3.70 -11.03
N ASN A 485 -14.91 4.66 -10.93
CA ASN A 485 -16.00 4.59 -9.95
C ASN A 485 -17.00 3.45 -10.26
N GLU A 486 -17.31 3.22 -11.53
CA GLU A 486 -18.19 2.11 -11.94
C GLU A 486 -17.55 0.75 -11.66
N GLN A 487 -16.25 0.62 -11.87
CA GLN A 487 -15.52 -0.60 -11.53
C GLN A 487 -15.48 -0.85 -10.03
N ALA A 488 -15.21 0.17 -9.23
CA ALA A 488 -15.25 0.05 -7.77
C ALA A 488 -16.62 -0.44 -7.26
N ARG A 489 -17.71 -0.07 -7.94
CA ARG A 489 -19.06 -0.55 -7.62
C ARG A 489 -19.32 -1.99 -8.09
N LYS A 490 -18.86 -2.36 -9.29
CA LYS A 490 -19.04 -3.71 -9.85
C LYS A 490 -18.23 -4.77 -9.12
N GLN A 491 -17.13 -4.39 -8.47
CA GLN A 491 -16.26 -5.29 -7.69
C GLN A 491 -16.95 -5.92 -6.47
N GLN A 492 -18.05 -5.34 -5.98
CA GLN A 492 -18.77 -5.92 -4.84
C GLN A 492 -19.55 -7.19 -5.20
N ASP A 493 -19.88 -7.43 -6.47
CA ASP A 493 -20.87 -8.45 -6.85
C ASP A 493 -20.36 -9.60 -7.74
N LYS A 494 -19.22 -9.50 -8.46
CA LYS A 494 -18.80 -10.56 -9.39
C LYS A 494 -17.27 -10.73 -9.48
N LYS A 495 -16.80 -11.99 -9.31
CA LYS A 495 -15.43 -12.43 -9.60
C LYS A 495 -15.30 -12.85 -11.08
N GLU A 496 -15.59 -11.99 -12.03
CA GLU A 496 -15.47 -12.30 -13.44
C GLU A 496 -14.20 -11.67 -14.03
N GLY A 497 -13.41 -12.46 -14.75
CA GLY A 497 -12.25 -12.01 -15.49
C GLY A 497 -10.90 -12.14 -14.75
N VAL A 498 -9.83 -11.64 -15.40
CA VAL A 498 -8.47 -11.71 -14.86
C VAL A 498 -8.33 -10.80 -13.61
N THR A 499 -7.61 -11.28 -12.60
CA THR A 499 -7.35 -10.48 -11.40
C THR A 499 -6.14 -9.58 -11.59
N ILE A 500 -6.29 -8.26 -11.37
CA ILE A 500 -5.17 -7.32 -11.24
C ILE A 500 -4.97 -7.05 -9.75
N SER A 501 -3.72 -7.15 -9.28
CA SER A 501 -3.38 -6.99 -7.87
C SER A 501 -1.97 -6.48 -7.69
N THR A 502 -1.72 -5.77 -6.59
CA THR A 502 -0.34 -5.53 -6.17
C THR A 502 0.27 -6.81 -5.58
N LEU A 503 1.60 -6.89 -5.61
CA LEU A 503 2.35 -7.99 -4.99
C LEU A 503 2.02 -8.15 -3.48
N HIS A 504 1.66 -7.06 -2.79
CA HIS A 504 1.26 -7.11 -1.38
C HIS A 504 -0.16 -7.71 -1.19
N ALA A 505 -1.11 -7.30 -2.03
CA ALA A 505 -2.51 -7.69 -1.87
C ALA A 505 -2.78 -9.13 -2.35
N VAL A 506 -1.83 -9.74 -3.05
CA VAL A 506 -1.94 -11.12 -3.54
C VAL A 506 -1.56 -12.17 -2.49
N LYS A 507 -0.97 -11.76 -1.35
CA LYS A 507 -0.62 -12.68 -0.26
C LYS A 507 -1.85 -13.48 0.20
N GLY A 508 -1.67 -14.80 0.37
CA GLY A 508 -2.75 -15.72 0.73
C GLY A 508 -3.61 -16.22 -0.44
N LEU A 509 -3.47 -15.65 -1.64
CA LEU A 509 -4.19 -16.09 -2.84
C LEU A 509 -3.34 -17.04 -3.69
N GLU A 510 -3.97 -17.67 -4.70
CA GLU A 510 -3.28 -18.57 -5.63
C GLU A 510 -4.02 -18.62 -6.97
N TYR A 511 -3.27 -18.76 -8.07
CA TYR A 511 -3.75 -18.70 -9.43
C TYR A 511 -3.07 -19.76 -10.31
N ASP A 512 -3.74 -20.23 -11.33
CA ASP A 512 -3.13 -21.14 -12.30
C ASP A 512 -2.02 -20.45 -13.11
N ILE A 513 -2.26 -19.19 -13.49
CA ILE A 513 -1.34 -18.40 -14.31
C ILE A 513 -1.09 -17.06 -13.63
N VAL A 514 0.16 -16.67 -13.52
CA VAL A 514 0.58 -15.37 -12.98
C VAL A 514 1.48 -14.66 -13.99
N TYR A 515 1.19 -13.40 -14.25
CA TYR A 515 2.05 -12.45 -14.93
C TYR A 515 2.55 -11.45 -13.90
N ILE A 516 3.87 -11.23 -13.81
CA ILE A 516 4.45 -10.14 -13.02
C ILE A 516 5.03 -9.15 -14.02
N LEU A 517 4.50 -7.93 -14.02
CA LEU A 517 4.85 -6.89 -14.98
C LEU A 517 5.81 -5.87 -14.40
N ASN A 518 6.49 -5.15 -15.28
CA ASN A 518 7.41 -4.06 -14.93
C ASN A 518 8.48 -4.51 -13.92
N VAL A 519 9.08 -5.71 -14.15
CA VAL A 519 10.16 -6.26 -13.32
C VAL A 519 11.45 -5.52 -13.65
N ASN A 520 11.48 -4.24 -13.32
CA ASN A 520 12.58 -3.31 -13.58
C ASN A 520 13.15 -2.73 -12.29
N GLU A 521 14.42 -2.35 -12.29
CA GLU A 521 15.03 -1.56 -11.21
C GLU A 521 14.20 -0.30 -10.93
N GLY A 522 13.96 -0.04 -9.64
CA GLY A 522 13.14 1.07 -9.17
C GLY A 522 11.62 0.78 -9.13
N SER A 523 11.17 -0.32 -9.77
CA SER A 523 9.82 -0.88 -9.59
C SER A 523 9.90 -2.15 -8.71
N ILE A 524 10.60 -3.17 -9.15
CA ILE A 524 10.92 -4.39 -8.39
C ILE A 524 12.44 -4.61 -8.47
N PRO A 525 13.22 -4.35 -7.40
CA PRO A 525 12.83 -3.75 -6.12
C PRO A 525 12.37 -2.30 -6.24
N TYR A 526 11.47 -1.91 -5.32
CA TYR A 526 10.97 -0.53 -5.31
C TYR A 526 12.09 0.47 -4.98
N ARG A 527 12.11 1.60 -5.65
CA ARG A 527 13.17 2.64 -5.55
C ARG A 527 13.46 3.16 -4.13
N LYS A 528 12.52 3.00 -3.18
CA LYS A 528 12.73 3.35 -1.77
C LYS A 528 13.55 2.29 -1.02
N ALA A 529 13.69 1.09 -1.55
CA ALA A 529 14.44 0.00 -0.95
C ALA A 529 15.96 0.15 -1.20
N VAL A 530 16.59 1.07 -0.46
CA VAL A 530 18.02 1.39 -0.60
C VAL A 530 18.88 0.54 0.33
N LEU A 531 18.39 0.28 1.55
CA LEU A 531 19.11 -0.52 2.54
C LEU A 531 19.00 -2.01 2.20
N ALA A 532 20.04 -2.78 2.53
CA ALA A 532 20.07 -4.23 2.27
C ALA A 532 18.83 -4.95 2.85
N GLU A 533 18.38 -4.57 4.04
CA GLU A 533 17.19 -5.12 4.69
C GLU A 533 15.91 -4.84 3.89
N ALA A 534 15.79 -3.64 3.33
CA ALA A 534 14.66 -3.26 2.50
C ALA A 534 14.68 -4.00 1.14
N VAL A 535 15.88 -4.24 0.56
CA VAL A 535 16.02 -5.06 -0.65
C VAL A 535 15.65 -6.51 -0.37
N GLU A 536 16.02 -7.06 0.80
CA GLU A 536 15.58 -8.40 1.21
C GLU A 536 14.06 -8.51 1.38
N GLU A 537 13.39 -7.44 1.86
CA GLU A 537 11.92 -7.41 1.94
C GLU A 537 11.29 -7.38 0.55
N GLU A 538 11.80 -6.56 -0.39
CA GLU A 538 11.34 -6.54 -1.78
C GLU A 538 11.56 -7.90 -2.47
N ARG A 539 12.66 -8.60 -2.16
CA ARG A 539 12.88 -9.96 -2.66
C ARG A 539 11.87 -10.96 -2.10
N ARG A 540 11.50 -10.86 -0.81
CA ARG A 540 10.39 -11.65 -0.25
C ARG A 540 9.07 -11.33 -0.95
N LEU A 541 8.82 -10.05 -1.23
CA LEU A 541 7.63 -9.62 -1.94
C LEU A 541 7.56 -10.22 -3.36
N PHE A 542 8.66 -10.20 -4.09
CA PHE A 542 8.76 -10.82 -5.41
C PHE A 542 8.58 -12.34 -5.33
N TYR A 543 9.23 -13.00 -4.39
CA TYR A 543 9.06 -14.42 -4.08
C TYR A 543 7.59 -14.78 -3.78
N VAL A 544 6.92 -13.97 -2.95
CA VAL A 544 5.49 -14.15 -2.67
C VAL A 544 4.68 -14.07 -3.96
N GLY A 545 4.93 -13.09 -4.83
CA GLY A 545 4.28 -12.97 -6.12
C GLY A 545 4.49 -14.19 -7.02
N MET A 546 5.74 -14.65 -7.17
CA MET A 546 6.10 -15.83 -7.96
C MET A 546 5.38 -17.10 -7.46
N THR A 547 5.36 -17.31 -6.15
CA THR A 547 4.75 -18.49 -5.50
C THR A 547 3.22 -18.46 -5.47
N ARG A 548 2.58 -17.43 -6.03
CA ARG A 548 1.11 -17.46 -6.27
C ARG A 548 0.74 -18.28 -7.50
N ALA A 549 1.69 -18.55 -8.39
CA ALA A 549 1.48 -19.34 -9.59
C ALA A 549 1.48 -20.85 -9.29
N LYS A 550 0.50 -21.56 -9.85
CA LYS A 550 0.43 -23.03 -9.81
C LYS A 550 1.10 -23.68 -11.03
N LYS A 551 0.74 -23.20 -12.24
CA LYS A 551 1.06 -23.89 -13.51
C LYS A 551 1.97 -23.07 -14.43
N LYS A 552 1.80 -21.73 -14.44
CA LYS A 552 2.53 -20.86 -15.36
C LYS A 552 2.88 -19.55 -14.69
N LEU A 553 4.15 -19.16 -14.81
CA LEU A 553 4.68 -17.87 -14.37
C LEU A 553 5.36 -17.18 -15.54
N VAL A 554 5.00 -15.92 -15.76
CA VAL A 554 5.60 -15.03 -16.77
C VAL A 554 6.10 -13.79 -16.06
N LEU A 555 7.38 -13.51 -16.18
CA LEU A 555 8.02 -12.28 -15.72
C LEU A 555 8.22 -11.37 -16.93
N ALA A 556 7.96 -10.08 -16.80
CA ALA A 556 8.08 -9.14 -17.90
C ALA A 556 8.76 -7.86 -17.45
N TYR A 557 9.62 -7.31 -18.30
CA TYR A 557 10.29 -6.03 -18.08
C TYR A 557 10.36 -5.22 -19.36
N VAL A 558 10.58 -3.91 -19.22
CA VAL A 558 10.62 -2.95 -20.32
C VAL A 558 11.97 -2.25 -20.40
N LYS A 559 12.42 -1.94 -21.64
CA LYS A 559 13.68 -1.18 -21.88
C LYS A 559 13.50 0.31 -21.67
N ARG A 560 12.32 0.84 -21.96
CA ARG A 560 12.04 2.28 -21.89
C ARG A 560 10.68 2.58 -21.29
N GLN A 561 10.61 3.63 -20.49
CA GLN A 561 9.37 4.17 -19.94
C GLN A 561 9.47 5.70 -19.91
N TYR A 562 8.46 6.42 -20.43
CA TYR A 562 8.47 7.89 -20.53
C TYR A 562 9.75 8.44 -21.20
N GLU A 563 10.16 7.82 -22.31
CA GLU A 563 11.38 8.15 -23.06
C GLU A 563 12.71 7.98 -22.29
N LYS A 564 12.65 7.42 -21.07
CA LYS A 564 13.83 7.09 -20.26
C LYS A 564 14.17 5.62 -20.38
N GLU A 565 15.45 5.30 -20.41
CA GLU A 565 15.91 3.91 -20.32
C GLU A 565 15.62 3.34 -18.93
N ARG A 566 15.29 2.05 -18.91
CA ARG A 566 14.98 1.29 -17.69
C ARG A 566 15.84 0.02 -17.67
N GLU A 567 16.49 -0.22 -16.55
CA GLU A 567 17.26 -1.44 -16.35
C GLU A 567 16.36 -2.59 -15.91
N PRO A 568 16.62 -3.85 -16.36
CA PRO A 568 15.94 -5.01 -15.79
C PRO A 568 16.23 -5.13 -14.30
N SER A 569 15.30 -5.73 -13.57
CA SER A 569 15.48 -5.97 -12.14
C SER A 569 16.68 -6.90 -11.87
N ARG A 570 17.50 -6.58 -10.87
CA ARG A 570 18.52 -7.50 -10.35
C ARG A 570 17.95 -8.85 -9.91
N PHE A 571 16.68 -8.89 -9.55
CA PHE A 571 16.01 -10.15 -9.16
C PHE A 571 15.80 -11.08 -10.35
N LEU A 572 15.81 -10.58 -11.59
CA LEU A 572 15.80 -11.44 -12.79
C LEU A 572 17.11 -12.20 -12.96
N GLU A 573 18.26 -11.58 -12.65
CA GLU A 573 19.55 -12.27 -12.66
C GLU A 573 19.60 -13.39 -11.62
N GLU A 574 18.93 -13.17 -10.48
CA GLU A 574 18.85 -14.16 -9.38
C GLU A 574 17.95 -15.36 -9.72
N THR A 575 17.11 -15.27 -10.78
CA THR A 575 16.24 -16.38 -11.20
C THR A 575 16.99 -17.51 -11.89
N GLY A 576 18.19 -17.26 -12.38
CA GLY A 576 18.95 -18.20 -13.19
C GLY A 576 18.37 -18.46 -14.61
N LEU A 577 17.45 -17.57 -15.09
CA LEU A 577 16.79 -17.67 -16.41
C LEU A 577 17.62 -17.05 -17.52
#